data_d607ca0b90b75bb770f8bcf2fb398cb7
#
_entry.id   d607ca0b90b75bb770f8bcf2fb398cb7
#
_cell.length_a   1.000
_cell.length_b   1.000
_cell.length_c   1.000
_cell.angle_alpha   90.00
_cell.angle_beta   90.00
_cell.angle_gamma   90.00
#
_symmetry.space_group_name_H-M   'P 1'
#
loop_
_entity.id
_entity.type
_entity.pdbx_description
1 polymer ?
#
loop_
_entity_poly.entity_id
_entity_poly.type
_entity_poly.pdbx_seq_one_letter_code
_entity_poly.pdbx_strand_id
1 'polypeptide(L)'
;MKAVVLAGVKGTRLAPYTKILPKPLMPIGDMPILEVILRQMKCAGVDDVTLAVGHLSELLHAFFNDGSKLGLKIRYSHEETPLGTAGPLALIDGLDGTLLVTNGDVLTTQPILDLINFHREQNAAATIAVHA
;
A
#
# COMPACT_ATOMS: atom_id res chain seq x y z
N MET A 1 -2.79 14.16 -0.56
CA MET A 1 -1.46 13.55 -0.58
C MET A 1 -1.53 12.19 -1.25
N LYS A 2 -0.56 11.88 -2.07
CA LYS A 2 -0.49 10.61 -2.79
C LYS A 2 0.25 9.53 -2.00
N ALA A 3 -0.17 8.29 -2.16
CA ALA A 3 0.50 7.13 -1.59
C ALA A 3 0.63 6.01 -2.62
N VAL A 4 1.65 5.19 -2.45
CA VAL A 4 1.82 3.93 -3.17
C VAL A 4 1.88 2.80 -2.17
N VAL A 5 1.08 1.78 -2.38
CA VAL A 5 1.10 0.55 -1.59
C VAL A 5 1.66 -0.57 -2.44
N LEU A 6 2.74 -1.17 -1.98
CA LEU A 6 3.39 -2.29 -2.66
C LEU A 6 2.65 -3.58 -2.30
N ALA A 7 1.78 -4.03 -3.18
CA ALA A 7 0.87 -5.15 -2.96
C ALA A 7 1.11 -6.33 -3.91
N GLY A 8 2.25 -6.35 -4.60
CA GLY A 8 2.58 -7.38 -5.59
C GLY A 8 3.28 -8.62 -5.04
N VAL A 9 3.49 -8.72 -3.74
CA VAL A 9 4.23 -9.82 -3.12
C VAL A 9 3.43 -11.12 -3.18
N LYS A 10 4.07 -12.21 -3.61
CA LYS A 10 3.44 -13.53 -3.69
C LYS A 10 3.11 -14.16 -2.34
N GLY A 11 3.80 -13.78 -1.27
CA GLY A 11 3.58 -14.31 0.06
C GLY A 11 3.84 -15.80 0.19
N THR A 12 4.90 -16.29 -0.42
CA THR A 12 5.23 -17.73 -0.45
C THR A 12 5.40 -18.36 0.93
N ARG A 13 5.76 -17.54 1.93
CA ARG A 13 5.88 -18.01 3.34
C ARG A 13 4.54 -18.41 3.94
N LEU A 14 3.41 -17.94 3.39
CA LEU A 14 2.06 -18.25 3.84
C LEU A 14 1.38 -19.31 2.96
N ALA A 15 2.15 -19.97 2.07
CA ALA A 15 1.59 -21.07 1.29
C ALA A 15 1.02 -22.16 2.21
N PRO A 16 -0.09 -22.82 1.84
CA PRO A 16 -0.79 -22.74 0.54
C PRO A 16 -1.82 -21.62 0.41
N TYR A 17 -2.06 -20.84 1.45
CA TYR A 17 -3.12 -19.81 1.46
C TYR A 17 -2.96 -18.79 0.34
N THR A 18 -1.72 -18.37 0.06
CA THR A 18 -1.40 -17.39 -0.98
C THR A 18 -1.49 -17.91 -2.41
N LYS A 19 -1.81 -19.18 -2.61
CA LYS A 19 -2.13 -19.73 -3.93
C LYS A 19 -3.50 -19.29 -4.44
N ILE A 20 -4.41 -19.00 -3.55
CA ILE A 20 -5.79 -18.62 -3.87
C ILE A 20 -6.17 -17.22 -3.40
N LEU A 21 -5.36 -16.64 -2.53
CA LEU A 21 -5.63 -15.33 -1.93
C LEU A 21 -4.34 -14.52 -1.88
N PRO A 22 -4.31 -13.29 -2.40
CA PRO A 22 -3.13 -12.44 -2.26
C PRO A 22 -2.91 -12.07 -0.80
N LYS A 23 -1.64 -11.97 -0.38
CA LYS A 23 -1.28 -11.67 1.00
C LYS A 23 -1.96 -10.43 1.57
N PRO A 24 -2.12 -9.31 0.82
CA PRO A 24 -2.84 -8.13 1.32
C PRO A 24 -4.31 -8.37 1.66
N LEU A 25 -4.93 -9.45 1.18
CA LEU A 25 -6.31 -9.82 1.52
C LEU A 25 -6.40 -10.77 2.71
N MET A 26 -5.28 -11.18 3.31
CA MET A 26 -5.31 -12.01 4.52
C MET A 26 -6.05 -11.28 5.64
N PRO A 27 -6.95 -11.97 6.36
CA PRO A 27 -7.80 -11.32 7.36
C PRO A 27 -7.02 -10.97 8.62
N ILE A 28 -7.33 -9.78 9.15
CA ILE A 28 -7.01 -9.37 10.50
C ILE A 28 -8.38 -9.11 11.17
N GLY A 29 -8.81 -10.05 11.99
CA GLY A 29 -10.18 -10.03 12.49
C GLY A 29 -11.19 -10.22 11.35
N ASP A 30 -12.03 -9.24 11.12
CA ASP A 30 -13.12 -9.27 10.14
C ASP A 30 -12.83 -8.50 8.85
N MET A 31 -11.61 -8.00 8.66
CA MET A 31 -11.24 -7.28 7.45
C MET A 31 -9.85 -7.62 6.94
N PRO A 32 -9.58 -7.44 5.63
CA PRO A 32 -8.25 -7.66 5.09
C PRO A 32 -7.23 -6.69 5.67
N ILE A 33 -5.98 -7.16 5.80
CA ILE A 33 -4.88 -6.33 6.29
C ILE A 33 -4.72 -5.04 5.44
N LEU A 34 -4.85 -5.13 4.13
CA LEU A 34 -4.77 -3.95 3.26
C LEU A 34 -5.89 -2.94 3.54
N GLU A 35 -7.09 -3.39 3.87
CA GLU A 35 -8.17 -2.48 4.23
C GLU A 35 -7.85 -1.68 5.49
N VAL A 36 -7.25 -2.32 6.49
CA VAL A 36 -6.80 -1.63 7.72
C VAL A 36 -5.79 -0.54 7.36
N ILE A 37 -4.81 -0.86 6.52
CA ILE A 37 -3.79 0.08 6.07
C ILE A 37 -4.41 1.26 5.32
N LEU A 38 -5.34 0.99 4.40
CA LEU A 38 -6.02 2.04 3.63
C LEU A 38 -6.86 2.96 4.52
N ARG A 39 -7.51 2.42 5.53
CA ARG A 39 -8.26 3.22 6.52
C ARG A 39 -7.33 4.11 7.35
N GLN A 40 -6.17 3.60 7.76
CA GLN A 40 -5.15 4.38 8.44
C GLN A 40 -4.64 5.53 7.56
N MET A 41 -4.41 5.28 6.29
CA MET A 41 -4.01 6.31 5.32
C MET A 41 -5.09 7.39 5.18
N LYS A 42 -6.34 6.98 5.05
CA LYS A 42 -7.47 7.93 4.96
C LYS A 42 -7.51 8.85 6.17
N CYS A 43 -7.36 8.30 7.38
CA CYS A 43 -7.31 9.08 8.62
C CYS A 43 -6.14 10.06 8.66
N ALA A 44 -5.04 9.74 7.98
CA ALA A 44 -3.85 10.60 7.91
C ALA A 44 -3.92 11.68 6.80
N GLY A 45 -5.03 11.74 6.07
CA GLY A 45 -5.23 12.74 5.01
C GLY A 45 -4.79 12.29 3.61
N VAL A 46 -4.46 11.02 3.43
CA VAL A 46 -4.19 10.45 2.11
C VAL A 46 -5.53 10.25 1.38
N ASP A 47 -5.61 10.68 0.15
CA ASP A 47 -6.83 10.59 -0.67
C ASP A 47 -6.64 9.89 -2.01
N ASP A 48 -5.41 9.79 -2.49
CA ASP A 48 -5.04 9.21 -3.79
C ASP A 48 -4.01 8.10 -3.56
N VAL A 49 -4.40 6.85 -3.81
CA VAL A 49 -3.59 5.68 -3.57
C VAL A 49 -3.41 4.89 -4.86
N THR A 50 -2.17 4.55 -5.18
CA THR A 50 -1.88 3.58 -6.24
C THR A 50 -1.45 2.27 -5.61
N LEU A 51 -2.14 1.19 -5.94
CA LEU A 51 -1.76 -0.16 -5.56
C LEU A 51 -0.85 -0.74 -6.64
N ALA A 52 0.40 -1.00 -6.30
CA ALA A 52 1.32 -1.74 -7.16
C ALA A 52 1.04 -3.23 -6.98
N VAL A 53 0.47 -3.86 -7.99
CA VAL A 53 -0.11 -5.21 -7.89
C VAL A 53 0.56 -6.17 -8.87
N GLY A 54 0.43 -7.46 -8.60
CA GLY A 54 0.95 -8.53 -9.44
C GLY A 54 0.14 -9.80 -9.24
N HIS A 55 0.61 -10.68 -8.35
CA HIS A 55 -0.01 -11.96 -8.06
C HIS A 55 -1.47 -11.81 -7.58
N LEU A 56 -2.40 -12.46 -8.28
CA LEU A 56 -3.84 -12.47 -7.95
C LEU A 56 -4.47 -11.07 -7.88
N SER A 57 -3.99 -10.15 -8.72
CA SER A 57 -4.43 -8.75 -8.69
C SER A 57 -5.92 -8.56 -8.93
N GLU A 58 -6.56 -9.45 -9.68
CA GLU A 58 -8.00 -9.42 -9.94
C GLU A 58 -8.84 -9.48 -8.66
N LEU A 59 -8.35 -10.16 -7.63
CA LEU A 59 -9.03 -10.21 -6.33
C LEU A 59 -8.95 -8.87 -5.60
N LEU A 60 -7.82 -8.17 -5.73
CA LEU A 60 -7.67 -6.82 -5.19
C LEU A 60 -8.59 -5.82 -5.90
N HIS A 61 -8.68 -5.91 -7.23
CA HIS A 61 -9.62 -5.11 -8.01
C HIS A 61 -11.06 -5.36 -7.58
N ALA A 62 -11.44 -6.63 -7.43
CA ALA A 62 -12.81 -7.00 -7.04
C ALA A 62 -13.16 -6.51 -5.63
N PHE A 63 -12.19 -6.54 -4.72
CA PHE A 63 -12.43 -6.15 -3.32
C PHE A 63 -12.48 -4.65 -3.13
N PHE A 64 -11.55 -3.90 -3.72
CA PHE A 64 -11.39 -2.46 -3.45
C PHE A 64 -11.96 -1.56 -4.54
N ASN A 65 -12.15 -2.07 -5.76
CA ASN A 65 -12.62 -1.29 -6.90
C ASN A 65 -11.83 0.04 -7.03
N ASP A 66 -12.54 1.16 -7.17
CA ASP A 66 -11.94 2.50 -7.26
C ASP A 66 -11.68 3.17 -5.91
N GLY A 67 -11.96 2.48 -4.81
CA GLY A 67 -11.76 2.97 -3.45
C GLY A 67 -12.85 3.88 -2.92
N SER A 68 -13.92 4.14 -3.67
CA SER A 68 -14.98 5.05 -3.26
C SER A 68 -15.66 4.65 -1.95
N LYS A 69 -15.78 3.35 -1.68
CA LYS A 69 -16.34 2.84 -0.42
C LYS A 69 -15.51 3.23 0.80
N LEU A 70 -14.21 3.47 0.63
CA LEU A 70 -13.30 3.91 1.69
C LEU A 70 -13.07 5.42 1.67
N GLY A 71 -13.70 6.14 0.76
CA GLY A 71 -13.46 7.56 0.58
C GLY A 71 -12.08 7.86 -0.04
N LEU A 72 -11.53 6.92 -0.77
CA LEU A 72 -10.23 7.03 -1.43
C LEU A 72 -10.40 6.95 -2.94
N LYS A 73 -9.41 7.48 -3.66
CA LYS A 73 -9.24 7.23 -5.09
C LYS A 73 -8.14 6.20 -5.24
N ILE A 74 -8.51 4.98 -5.64
CA ILE A 74 -7.57 3.88 -5.82
C ILE A 74 -7.33 3.64 -7.29
N ARG A 75 -6.05 3.61 -7.67
CA ARG A 75 -5.58 3.21 -9.00
C ARG A 75 -4.69 1.98 -8.86
N TYR A 76 -4.50 1.26 -9.94
CA TYR A 76 -3.72 0.03 -9.96
C TYR A 76 -2.58 0.15 -10.97
N SER A 77 -1.38 -0.26 -10.56
CA SER A 77 -0.23 -0.39 -11.42
C SER A 77 0.19 -1.86 -11.43
N HIS A 78 0.17 -2.48 -12.61
CA HIS A 78 0.49 -3.90 -12.77
C HIS A 78 1.95 -4.11 -13.11
N GLU A 79 2.67 -4.96 -12.34
CA GLU A 79 3.97 -5.45 -12.77
C GLU A 79 3.81 -6.86 -13.35
N GLU A 80 4.28 -7.04 -14.57
CA GLU A 80 4.23 -8.33 -15.27
C GLU A 80 5.29 -9.30 -14.77
N THR A 81 6.46 -8.76 -14.41
CA THR A 81 7.57 -9.51 -13.83
C THR A 81 8.00 -8.85 -12.53
N PRO A 82 8.51 -9.62 -11.54
CA PRO A 82 8.99 -9.03 -10.30
C PRO A 82 10.10 -8.01 -10.53
N LEU A 83 9.90 -6.78 -10.05
CA LEU A 83 10.83 -5.66 -10.18
C LEU A 83 11.56 -5.32 -8.87
N GLY A 84 11.43 -6.18 -7.87
CA GLY A 84 11.94 -5.92 -6.54
C GLY A 84 11.05 -4.95 -5.75
N THR A 85 11.58 -4.40 -4.66
CA THR A 85 10.78 -3.57 -3.74
C THR A 85 10.46 -2.20 -4.31
N ALA A 86 11.45 -1.50 -4.83
CA ALA A 86 11.28 -0.13 -5.32
C ALA A 86 10.98 -0.05 -6.83
N GLY A 87 11.28 -1.10 -7.57
CA GLY A 87 11.08 -1.14 -9.02
C GLY A 87 9.66 -0.79 -9.48
N PRO A 88 8.61 -1.26 -8.79
CA PRO A 88 7.23 -0.92 -9.17
C PRO A 88 6.94 0.58 -9.21
N LEU A 89 7.66 1.39 -8.44
CA LEU A 89 7.49 2.85 -8.45
C LEU A 89 7.81 3.47 -9.82
N ALA A 90 8.72 2.86 -10.58
CA ALA A 90 9.11 3.34 -11.90
C ALA A 90 8.00 3.17 -12.95
N LEU A 91 7.02 2.32 -12.69
CA LEU A 91 5.87 2.09 -13.58
C LEU A 91 4.73 3.07 -13.35
N ILE A 92 4.81 3.90 -12.33
CA ILE A 92 3.72 4.76 -11.90
C ILE A 92 4.02 6.20 -12.32
N ASP A 93 3.13 6.79 -13.11
CA ASP A 93 3.23 8.18 -13.52
C ASP A 93 2.65 9.12 -12.47
N GLY A 94 3.12 10.37 -12.46
CA GLY A 94 2.56 11.41 -11.62
C GLY A 94 2.97 11.34 -10.15
N LEU A 95 4.09 10.68 -9.84
CA LEU A 95 4.64 10.62 -8.47
C LEU A 95 5.50 11.86 -8.21
N ASP A 96 4.86 13.00 -8.13
CA ASP A 96 5.48 14.28 -7.83
C ASP A 96 5.17 14.71 -6.39
N GLY A 97 6.06 15.51 -5.81
CA GLY A 97 5.91 15.99 -4.44
C GLY A 97 6.19 14.91 -3.39
N THR A 98 5.69 15.14 -2.18
CA THR A 98 5.84 14.18 -1.08
C THR A 98 4.96 12.96 -1.32
N LEU A 99 5.55 11.80 -1.21
CA LEU A 99 4.91 10.51 -1.47
C LEU A 99 5.06 9.60 -0.26
N LEU A 100 3.96 8.98 0.16
CA LEU A 100 3.98 7.92 1.15
C LEU A 100 4.09 6.57 0.43
N VAL A 101 5.06 5.75 0.84
CA VAL A 101 5.23 4.39 0.30
C VAL A 101 5.18 3.40 1.45
N THR A 102 4.39 2.35 1.30
CA THR A 102 4.31 1.27 2.29
C THR A 102 4.04 -0.06 1.62
N ASN A 103 4.27 -1.14 2.35
CA ASN A 103 3.87 -2.47 1.93
C ASN A 103 2.40 -2.73 2.30
N GLY A 104 1.71 -3.51 1.47
CA GLY A 104 0.31 -3.84 1.67
C GLY A 104 0.04 -4.92 2.72
N ASP A 105 1.07 -5.39 3.41
CA ASP A 105 1.01 -6.47 4.38
C ASP A 105 1.69 -6.13 5.72
N VAL A 106 2.05 -4.87 5.93
CA VAL A 106 2.72 -4.41 7.15
C VAL A 106 1.80 -3.48 7.93
N LEU A 107 1.42 -3.89 9.12
CA LEU A 107 0.67 -3.07 10.07
C LEU A 107 1.62 -2.38 11.04
N THR A 108 1.26 -1.18 11.41
CA THR A 108 1.97 -0.42 12.43
C THR A 108 0.98 0.31 13.33
N THR A 109 1.35 0.49 14.59
CA THR A 109 0.66 1.36 15.53
C THR A 109 1.17 2.80 15.45
N GLN A 110 2.27 3.03 14.72
CA GLN A 110 2.79 4.37 14.49
C GLN A 110 1.79 5.16 13.64
N PRO A 111 1.28 6.30 14.11
CA PRO A 111 0.39 7.13 13.31
C PRO A 111 1.08 7.62 12.04
N ILE A 112 0.44 7.37 10.90
CA ILE A 112 0.99 7.78 9.59
C ILE A 112 1.13 9.30 9.52
N LEU A 113 0.18 10.04 10.10
CA LEU A 113 0.23 11.49 10.13
C LEU A 113 1.48 12.02 10.84
N ASP A 114 1.90 11.38 11.91
CA ASP A 114 3.12 11.77 12.64
C ASP A 114 4.36 11.60 11.77
N LEU A 115 4.45 10.51 11.02
CA LEU A 115 5.53 10.29 10.06
C LEU A 115 5.56 11.36 8.97
N ILE A 116 4.41 11.71 8.43
CA ILE A 116 4.27 12.75 7.41
C ILE A 116 4.71 14.11 7.95
N ASN A 117 4.25 14.47 9.15
CA ASN A 117 4.60 15.73 9.78
C ASN A 117 6.09 15.81 10.09
N PHE A 118 6.67 14.73 10.61
CA PHE A 118 8.11 14.64 10.86
C PHE A 118 8.91 14.85 9.57
N HIS A 119 8.52 14.18 8.50
CA HIS A 119 9.17 14.35 7.20
C HIS A 119 9.18 15.82 6.74
N ARG A 120 8.04 16.48 6.85
CA ARG A 120 7.90 17.90 6.47
C ARG A 120 8.73 18.82 7.33
N GLU A 121 8.73 18.61 8.65
CA GLU A 121 9.50 19.42 9.61
C GLU A 121 11.00 19.29 9.40
N GLN A 122 11.49 18.09 9.06
CA GLN A 122 12.91 17.85 8.81
C GLN A 122 13.35 18.29 7.42
N ASN A 123 12.44 18.64 6.53
CA ASN A 123 12.73 19.00 5.14
C ASN A 123 13.66 17.97 4.47
N ALA A 124 13.45 16.71 4.76
CA ALA A 124 14.29 15.62 4.31
C ALA A 124 13.93 15.17 2.89
N ALA A 125 14.91 14.62 2.17
CA ALA A 125 14.66 14.02 0.87
C ALA A 125 13.88 12.68 1.03
N ALA A 126 14.17 11.93 2.09
CA ALA A 126 13.45 10.71 2.42
C ALA A 126 13.43 10.50 3.94
N THR A 127 12.35 9.90 4.43
CA THR A 127 12.19 9.52 5.84
C THR A 127 11.73 8.08 5.89
N ILE A 128 12.38 7.27 6.69
CA ILE A 128 12.08 5.84 6.81
C ILE A 128 11.67 5.57 8.25
N ALA A 129 10.48 4.99 8.42
CA ALA A 129 10.03 4.52 9.71
C ALA A 129 10.69 3.17 10.03
N VAL A 130 11.31 3.07 11.18
CA VAL A 130 11.95 1.84 11.66
C VAL A 130 11.49 1.55 13.08
N HIS A 131 11.62 0.30 13.50
CA HIS A 131 11.39 -0.06 14.88
C HIS A 131 12.67 -0.67 15.48
N ALA A 132 12.80 -0.50 16.76
CA ALA A 132 13.93 -1.08 17.48
C ALA A 132 13.76 -2.60 17.67
#